data_88ed9cc76f87f484e22a330fd8439c56
#
_entry.id   88ed9cc76f87f484e22a330fd8439c56
#
_cell.length_a   1.000
_cell.length_b   1.000
_cell.length_c   1.000
_cell.angle_alpha   90.00
_cell.angle_beta   90.00
_cell.angle_gamma   90.00
#
_symmetry.space_group_name_H-M   'P 1'
#
loop_
_entity.id
_entity.type
_entity.pdbx_description
1 polymer ?
#
loop_
_entity_poly.entity_id
_entity_poly.type
_entity_poly.pdbx_seq_one_letter_code
_entity_poly.pdbx_strand_id
1 'polypeptide(L)'
;MATFKLEVITPLKKVLEMEVERLILRTSEGDMGILAKHAPLVAELAVGEMKIKSSDTEDKFFVSGGFLEISKDRTLVLADEAINIKDIDVELARKEAELAKQKLSKLKEDRDIAVTQKALSSALTKIGMVEGK
;
A
#
# COMPACT_ATOMS: atom_id res chain seq x y z
N MET A 1 9.08 -13.29 20.57
CA MET A 1 7.83 -13.12 19.78
C MET A 1 7.95 -13.89 18.49
N ALA A 2 6.87 -14.52 18.06
CA ALA A 2 6.86 -15.23 16.79
C ALA A 2 6.92 -14.21 15.64
N THR A 3 7.74 -14.50 14.66
CA THR A 3 7.91 -13.64 13.49
C THR A 3 7.64 -14.44 12.22
N PHE A 4 7.49 -13.71 11.12
CA PHE A 4 7.38 -14.32 9.81
C PHE A 4 8.16 -13.48 8.79
N LYS A 5 8.57 -14.13 7.71
CA LYS A 5 9.35 -13.46 6.67
C LYS A 5 8.41 -12.65 5.78
N LEU A 6 8.72 -11.37 5.60
CA LEU A 6 7.99 -10.49 4.70
C LEU A 6 8.89 -10.04 3.57
N GLU A 7 8.40 -10.16 2.34
CA GLU A 7 9.04 -9.57 1.17
C GLU A 7 8.06 -8.61 0.51
N VAL A 8 8.52 -7.41 0.18
CA VAL A 8 7.74 -6.42 -0.57
C VAL A 8 8.47 -6.14 -1.87
N ILE A 9 7.81 -6.40 -2.98
CA ILE A 9 8.37 -6.30 -4.32
C ILE A 9 7.48 -5.42 -5.18
N THR A 10 8.08 -4.52 -5.96
CA THR A 10 7.40 -3.72 -6.98
C THR A 10 8.00 -4.05 -8.33
N PRO A 11 7.39 -3.60 -9.45
CA PRO A 11 7.99 -3.82 -10.77
C PRO A 11 9.40 -3.25 -10.91
N LEU A 12 9.75 -2.26 -10.11
CA LEU A 12 11.07 -1.61 -10.21
C LEU A 12 12.14 -2.29 -9.37
N LYS A 13 11.78 -2.88 -8.22
CA LYS A 13 12.78 -3.42 -7.29
C LYS A 13 12.15 -4.20 -6.15
N LYS A 14 12.99 -4.94 -5.43
CA LYS A 14 12.64 -5.47 -4.11
C LYS A 14 12.76 -4.31 -3.11
N VAL A 15 11.66 -3.91 -2.51
CA VAL A 15 11.61 -2.79 -1.57
C VAL A 15 12.18 -3.17 -0.22
N LEU A 16 11.79 -4.34 0.30
CA LEU A 16 12.35 -4.85 1.55
C LEU A 16 12.16 -6.36 1.66
N GLU A 17 12.95 -6.95 2.55
CA GLU A 17 12.87 -8.36 2.93
C GLU A 17 13.35 -8.42 4.38
N MET A 18 12.46 -8.81 5.31
CA MET A 18 12.80 -8.83 6.73
C MET A 18 11.86 -9.74 7.53
N GLU A 19 12.28 -10.09 8.74
CA GLU A 19 11.41 -10.75 9.69
C GLU A 19 10.57 -9.72 10.42
N VAL A 20 9.25 -9.94 10.49
CA VAL A 20 8.32 -9.00 11.10
C VAL A 20 7.39 -9.72 12.08
N GLU A 21 6.84 -8.98 13.03
CA GLU A 21 5.90 -9.52 14.02
C GLU A 21 4.46 -9.39 13.54
N ARG A 22 4.13 -8.30 12.83
CA ARG A 22 2.77 -7.99 12.40
C ARG A 22 2.79 -7.15 11.15
N LEU A 23 1.83 -7.41 10.29
CA LEU A 23 1.61 -6.65 9.07
C LEU A 23 0.13 -6.28 9.01
N ILE A 24 -0.18 -5.01 8.77
CA ILE A 24 -1.54 -4.54 8.54
C ILE A 24 -1.54 -3.82 7.21
N LEU A 25 -2.46 -4.20 6.32
CA LEU A 25 -2.56 -3.57 5.01
C LEU A 25 -4.00 -3.56 4.54
N ARG A 26 -4.27 -2.77 3.52
CA ARG A 26 -5.61 -2.65 2.96
C ARG A 26 -5.78 -3.56 1.77
N THR A 27 -6.77 -4.44 1.84
CA THR A 27 -7.17 -5.30 0.74
C THR A 27 -8.43 -4.73 0.08
N SER A 28 -8.83 -5.33 -1.05
CA SER A 28 -10.07 -4.95 -1.72
C SER A 28 -11.31 -5.15 -0.84
N GLU A 29 -11.20 -5.95 0.22
CA GLU A 29 -12.29 -6.23 1.16
C GLU A 29 -12.13 -5.50 2.49
N GLY A 30 -11.14 -4.62 2.62
CA GLY A 30 -10.88 -3.86 3.82
C GLY A 30 -9.51 -4.14 4.43
N ASP A 31 -9.26 -3.58 5.60
CA ASP A 31 -8.00 -3.76 6.29
C ASP A 31 -7.85 -5.19 6.81
N MET A 32 -6.63 -5.71 6.70
CA MET A 32 -6.30 -7.07 7.12
C MET A 32 -5.04 -7.08 7.95
N GLY A 33 -5.08 -7.77 9.09
CA GLY A 33 -3.92 -7.97 9.95
C GLY A 33 -3.35 -9.37 9.77
N ILE A 34 -2.03 -9.48 9.71
CA ILE A 34 -1.32 -10.74 9.52
C ILE A 34 -0.32 -10.93 10.65
N LEU A 35 -0.38 -12.09 11.30
CA LEU A 35 0.55 -12.51 12.33
C LEU A 35 1.24 -13.80 11.87
N ALA A 36 2.26 -14.22 12.61
CA ALA A 36 2.94 -15.49 12.34
C ALA A 36 1.93 -16.63 12.30
N LYS A 37 2.19 -17.61 11.46
CA LYS A 37 1.35 -18.81 11.29
C LYS A 37 -0.05 -18.53 10.73
N HIS A 38 -0.22 -17.40 10.07
CA HIS A 38 -1.48 -17.12 9.36
C HIS A 38 -1.70 -18.19 8.28
N ALA A 39 -2.96 -18.60 8.09
CA ALA A 39 -3.29 -19.58 7.07
C ALA A 39 -2.95 -19.04 5.67
N PRO A 40 -2.55 -19.91 4.74
CA PRO A 40 -2.26 -19.50 3.37
C PRO A 40 -3.43 -18.76 2.75
N LEU A 41 -3.12 -17.69 2.00
CA LEU A 41 -4.13 -16.81 1.43
C LEU A 41 -3.55 -16.03 0.27
N VAL A 42 -4.39 -15.72 -0.72
CA VAL A 42 -4.07 -14.74 -1.77
C VAL A 42 -5.18 -13.68 -1.73
N ALA A 43 -4.80 -12.43 -1.70
CA ALA A 43 -5.74 -11.32 -1.65
C ALA A 43 -5.30 -10.19 -2.57
N GLU A 44 -6.27 -9.47 -3.12
CA GLU A 44 -6.00 -8.28 -3.92
C GLU A 44 -5.82 -7.09 -2.98
N LEU A 45 -4.80 -6.28 -3.24
CA LEU A 45 -4.53 -5.08 -2.45
C LEU A 45 -5.25 -3.87 -3.03
N ALA A 46 -5.74 -3.03 -2.14
CA ALA A 46 -6.30 -1.74 -2.50
C ALA A 46 -5.27 -0.63 -2.26
N VAL A 47 -5.59 0.58 -2.65
CA VAL A 47 -4.79 1.76 -2.31
C VAL A 47 -4.93 1.99 -0.82
N GLY A 48 -3.82 2.06 -0.09
CA GLY A 48 -3.87 2.26 1.34
C GLY A 48 -2.52 2.29 2.01
N GLU A 49 -2.57 2.32 3.32
CA GLU A 49 -1.38 2.31 4.18
C GLU A 49 -1.06 0.88 4.61
N MET A 50 0.21 0.54 4.54
CA MET A 50 0.73 -0.73 5.06
C MET A 50 1.58 -0.42 6.29
N LYS A 51 1.25 -1.05 7.42
CA LYS A 51 1.99 -0.91 8.67
C LYS A 51 2.75 -2.19 8.97
N ILE A 52 4.04 -2.06 9.22
CA ILE A 52 4.93 -3.19 9.50
C ILE A 52 5.50 -3.02 10.90
N LYS A 53 5.18 -3.97 11.78
CA LYS A 53 5.75 -3.97 13.13
C LYS A 53 6.85 -5.00 13.24
N SER A 54 8.02 -4.59 13.72
CA SER A 54 9.21 -5.42 13.85
C SER A 54 9.95 -5.02 15.12
N SER A 55 10.06 -5.91 16.10
CA SER A 55 10.68 -5.62 17.39
C SER A 55 10.14 -4.33 18.00
N ASP A 56 10.96 -3.29 18.11
CA ASP A 56 10.58 -2.02 18.69
C ASP A 56 10.25 -0.96 17.63
N THR A 57 10.25 -1.34 16.36
CA THR A 57 10.02 -0.38 15.28
C THR A 57 8.68 -0.62 14.59
N GLU A 58 8.10 0.45 14.07
CA GLU A 58 6.93 0.39 13.23
C GLU A 58 7.18 1.25 12.00
N ASP A 59 7.10 0.63 10.83
CA ASP A 59 7.28 1.31 9.56
C ASP A 59 5.94 1.42 8.85
N LYS A 60 5.76 2.50 8.11
CA LYS A 60 4.55 2.74 7.33
C LYS A 60 4.91 2.97 5.88
N PHE A 61 4.16 2.31 5.00
CA PHE A 61 4.33 2.44 3.56
C PHE A 61 3.00 2.80 2.90
N PHE A 62 3.06 3.65 1.89
CA PHE A 62 1.97 3.81 0.96
C PHE A 62 2.02 2.66 -0.04
N VAL A 63 0.88 2.02 -0.30
CA VAL A 63 0.76 0.93 -1.27
C VAL A 63 -0.40 1.25 -2.21
N SER A 64 -0.19 1.11 -3.51
CA SER A 64 -1.19 1.48 -4.52
C SER A 64 -1.78 0.29 -5.26
N GLY A 65 -1.99 -0.80 -4.57
CA GLY A 65 -2.59 -1.99 -5.19
C GLY A 65 -1.58 -3.10 -5.40
N GLY A 66 -2.01 -4.17 -6.05
CA GLY A 66 -1.22 -5.36 -6.25
C GLY A 66 -1.83 -6.57 -5.57
N PHE A 67 -1.01 -7.51 -5.13
CA PHE A 67 -1.48 -8.75 -4.50
C PHE A 67 -0.67 -9.08 -3.27
N LEU A 68 -1.35 -9.74 -2.34
CA LEU A 68 -0.76 -10.31 -1.14
C LEU A 68 -0.83 -11.83 -1.25
N GLU A 69 0.29 -12.50 -1.00
CA GLU A 69 0.32 -13.96 -0.94
C GLU A 69 0.91 -14.39 0.39
N ILE A 70 0.14 -15.13 1.18
CA ILE A 70 0.63 -15.72 2.43
C ILE A 70 0.83 -17.20 2.17
N SER A 71 2.07 -17.67 2.31
CA SER A 71 2.41 -19.08 2.20
C SER A 71 3.00 -19.55 3.52
N LYS A 72 3.25 -20.85 3.62
CA LYS A 72 3.81 -21.45 4.83
C LYS A 72 5.13 -20.80 5.24
N ASP A 73 5.96 -20.46 4.27
CA ASP A 73 7.33 -20.01 4.52
C ASP A 73 7.51 -18.50 4.51
N ARG A 74 6.56 -17.76 3.94
CA ARG A 74 6.72 -16.32 3.82
C ARG A 74 5.41 -15.62 3.46
N THR A 75 5.41 -14.30 3.67
CA THR A 75 4.37 -13.41 3.18
C THR A 75 5.00 -12.54 2.10
N LEU A 76 4.36 -12.51 0.94
CA LEU A 76 4.83 -11.76 -0.22
C LEU A 76 3.82 -10.68 -0.58
N VAL A 77 4.30 -9.45 -0.67
CA VAL A 77 3.50 -8.32 -1.15
C VAL A 77 4.05 -7.91 -2.51
N LEU A 78 3.25 -8.11 -3.56
CA LEU A 78 3.56 -7.67 -4.92
C LEU A 78 2.77 -6.40 -5.16
N ALA A 79 3.37 -5.26 -4.89
CA ALA A 79 2.69 -3.98 -4.95
C ALA A 79 2.98 -3.26 -6.27
N ASP A 80 1.99 -2.52 -6.77
CA ASP A 80 2.20 -1.67 -7.94
C ASP A 80 3.18 -0.55 -7.56
N GLU A 81 2.97 0.04 -6.38
CA GLU A 81 3.91 0.99 -5.77
C GLU A 81 3.97 0.72 -4.27
N ALA A 82 5.14 0.89 -3.69
CA ALA A 82 5.33 0.84 -2.24
C ALA A 82 6.35 1.90 -1.86
N ILE A 83 5.89 2.91 -1.13
CA ILE A 83 6.71 4.08 -0.78
C ILE A 83 6.72 4.26 0.73
N ASN A 84 7.92 4.26 1.33
CA ASN A 84 8.05 4.52 2.76
C ASN A 84 7.52 5.92 3.06
N ILE A 85 6.82 6.09 4.19
CA ILE A 85 6.23 7.37 4.59
C ILE A 85 7.29 8.49 4.61
N LYS A 86 8.53 8.15 4.94
CA LYS A 86 9.63 9.13 4.97
C LYS A 86 10.00 9.65 3.58
N ASP A 87 9.68 8.89 2.54
CA ASP A 87 10.03 9.21 1.16
C ASP A 87 8.86 9.82 0.38
N ILE A 88 7.70 9.98 1.01
CA ILE A 88 6.52 10.56 0.36
C ILE A 88 6.70 12.07 0.20
N ASP A 89 6.62 12.54 -1.04
CA ASP A 89 6.63 13.97 -1.34
C ASP A 89 5.18 14.49 -1.27
N VAL A 90 4.82 15.09 -0.13
CA VAL A 90 3.45 15.55 0.10
C VAL A 90 3.05 16.71 -0.81
N GLU A 91 3.99 17.56 -1.20
CA GLU A 91 3.68 18.67 -2.11
C GLU A 91 3.35 18.14 -3.52
N LEU A 92 4.10 17.15 -3.98
CA LEU A 92 3.80 16.49 -5.24
C LEU A 92 2.43 15.79 -5.16
N ALA A 93 2.14 15.12 -4.06
CA ALA A 93 0.85 14.45 -3.86
C ALA A 93 -0.31 15.44 -3.90
N ARG A 94 -0.14 16.63 -3.32
CA ARG A 94 -1.17 17.68 -3.38
C ARG A 94 -1.43 18.14 -4.81
N LYS A 95 -0.37 18.30 -5.60
CA LYS A 95 -0.50 18.66 -7.02
C LYS A 95 -1.21 17.57 -7.81
N GLU A 96 -0.84 16.32 -7.56
CA GLU A 96 -1.48 15.18 -8.22
C GLU A 96 -2.97 15.09 -7.86
N ALA A 97 -3.32 15.33 -6.59
CA ALA A 97 -4.72 15.34 -6.15
C ALA A 97 -5.52 16.42 -6.86
N GLU A 98 -4.95 17.62 -6.95
CA GLU A 98 -5.64 18.76 -7.60
C GLU A 98 -5.84 18.50 -9.08
N LEU A 99 -4.80 18.02 -9.78
CA LEU A 99 -4.89 17.69 -11.19
C LEU A 99 -5.92 16.58 -11.45
N ALA A 100 -5.95 15.56 -10.59
CA ALA A 100 -6.91 14.47 -10.73
C ALA A 100 -8.35 14.96 -10.54
N LYS A 101 -8.59 15.84 -9.56
CA LYS A 101 -9.92 16.43 -9.35
C LYS A 101 -10.39 17.22 -10.56
N GLN A 102 -9.50 18.06 -11.12
CA GLN A 102 -9.82 18.85 -12.30
C GLN A 102 -10.11 17.95 -13.50
N LYS A 103 -9.32 16.91 -13.67
CA LYS A 103 -9.47 15.97 -14.79
C LYS A 103 -10.78 15.20 -14.67
N LEU A 104 -11.14 14.74 -13.48
CA LEU A 104 -12.39 13.99 -13.26
C LEU A 104 -13.63 14.78 -13.68
N SER A 105 -13.62 16.10 -13.48
CA SER A 105 -14.76 16.95 -13.85
C SER A 105 -14.98 17.03 -15.36
N LYS A 106 -14.00 16.61 -16.16
CA LYS A 106 -14.03 16.72 -17.63
C LYS A 106 -14.13 15.39 -18.34
N LEU A 107 -13.95 14.28 -17.62
CA LEU A 107 -13.93 12.94 -18.24
C LEU A 107 -15.36 12.43 -18.47
N LYS A 108 -15.53 11.70 -19.56
CA LYS A 108 -16.81 11.11 -19.96
C LYS A 108 -16.76 9.59 -20.11
N GLU A 109 -15.57 9.02 -20.28
CA GLU A 109 -15.41 7.58 -20.45
C GLU A 109 -15.10 6.91 -19.12
N ASP A 110 -15.80 5.82 -18.80
CA ASP A 110 -15.66 5.10 -17.55
C ASP A 110 -14.23 4.65 -17.28
N ARG A 111 -13.52 4.22 -18.33
CA ARG A 111 -12.14 3.76 -18.22
C ARG A 111 -11.22 4.88 -17.71
N ASP A 112 -11.34 6.07 -18.29
CA ASP A 112 -10.51 7.21 -17.91
C ASP A 112 -10.88 7.72 -16.52
N ILE A 113 -12.16 7.65 -16.18
CA ILE A 113 -12.65 8.02 -14.85
C ILE A 113 -12.01 7.09 -13.81
N ALA A 114 -12.03 5.77 -14.04
CA ALA A 114 -11.48 4.80 -13.09
C ALA A 114 -9.99 5.02 -12.84
N VAL A 115 -9.21 5.22 -13.90
CA VAL A 115 -7.76 5.48 -13.79
C VAL A 115 -7.49 6.77 -13.01
N THR A 116 -8.25 7.82 -13.30
CA THR A 116 -8.07 9.13 -12.63
C THR A 116 -8.53 9.07 -11.18
N GLN A 117 -9.61 8.32 -10.88
CA GLN A 117 -10.05 8.12 -9.50
C GLN A 117 -9.00 7.39 -8.68
N LYS A 118 -8.32 6.39 -9.26
CA LYS A 118 -7.22 5.70 -8.58
C LYS A 118 -6.07 6.66 -8.30
N ALA A 119 -5.73 7.52 -9.26
CA ALA A 119 -4.68 8.51 -9.09
C ALA A 119 -5.03 9.49 -7.96
N LEU A 120 -6.29 9.95 -7.90
CA LEU A 120 -6.75 10.82 -6.83
C LEU A 120 -6.68 10.11 -5.47
N SER A 121 -7.17 8.89 -5.39
CA SER A 121 -7.14 8.10 -4.16
C SER A 121 -5.72 7.89 -3.67
N SER A 122 -4.77 7.59 -4.57
CA SER A 122 -3.36 7.43 -4.23
C SER A 122 -2.78 8.72 -3.65
N ALA A 123 -3.05 9.84 -4.30
CA ALA A 123 -2.54 11.14 -3.84
C ALA A 123 -3.12 11.52 -2.47
N LEU A 124 -4.43 11.34 -2.27
CA LEU A 124 -5.08 11.65 -1.01
C LEU A 124 -4.58 10.74 0.12
N THR A 125 -4.33 9.47 -0.17
CA THR A 125 -3.77 8.52 0.81
C THR A 125 -2.39 8.97 1.27
N LYS A 126 -1.53 9.36 0.34
CA LYS A 126 -0.19 9.87 0.65
C LYS A 126 -0.25 11.11 1.54
N ILE A 127 -1.13 12.05 1.20
CA ILE A 127 -1.33 13.27 1.99
C ILE A 127 -1.76 12.92 3.41
N GLY A 128 -2.77 12.05 3.54
CA GLY A 128 -3.28 11.63 4.83
C GLY A 128 -2.23 10.94 5.69
N MET A 129 -1.40 10.09 5.09
CA MET A 129 -0.33 9.40 5.81
C MET A 129 0.70 10.37 6.38
N VAL A 130 1.12 11.35 5.58
CA VAL A 130 2.15 12.31 6.01
C VAL A 130 1.57 13.30 7.02
N GLU A 131 0.34 13.76 6.83
CA GLU A 131 -0.29 14.75 7.70
C GLU A 131 -0.98 14.14 8.91
N GLY A 132 -1.09 12.83 8.99
CA GLY A 132 -1.67 12.14 10.13
C GLY A 132 -3.18 12.25 10.22
N LYS A 133 -3.85 12.38 9.08
CA LYS A 133 -5.32 12.52 9.04
C LYS A 133 -6.00 11.31 8.46
#